data_479939a5a057b8132e2dd3f819696a3b
#
_entry.id   479939a5a057b8132e2dd3f819696a3b
#
_cell.length_a   1.000
_cell.length_b   1.000
_cell.length_c   1.000
_cell.angle_alpha   90.00
_cell.angle_beta   90.00
_cell.angle_gamma   90.00
#
_symmetry.space_group_name_H-M   'P 1'
#
loop_
_entity.id
_entity.type
_entity.pdbx_description
1 polymer ?
#
loop_
_entity_poly.entity_id
_entity_poly.type
_entity_poly.pdbx_seq_one_letter_code
_entity_poly.pdbx_strand_id
1 'polypeptide(L)'
;MNMIHRFLKNIIFTVIVLGAFFCLSLWVETVFQTYSQIPALFALAVFFISLVTEGYIYGIVASLVSVLALNFAFTFPYFKFNFTIPENMVSAVIMLSITIISSTLTTKIRNIEKIRTETEKEKMRANLLRSVSHDLRTPLTTIYGSSSAIVEQYESLSDEQIIQLLNGIKEDSQWLVGMVENLLSITKIDNSNVKLIKNLTVLEELVDSVLIRFKKRYPKQNVIVDIPDDFIMIPMDTVLIEQVITNLLENAVLHAEGMTKLIFKVYGENNQAVFQVIDDGCGIQKERLNTIFTGYFEKKQISADSKKRNMGIGLSVCASIIKAHEGTISVKNLKPKGCCFQFTLMMEEENNEQ
;
A
#
# COMPACT_ATOMS: atom_id res chain seq x y z
N MET A 1 12.39 -20.11 -3.94
CA MET A 1 13.46 -19.36 -4.66
C MET A 1 14.06 -18.21 -3.83
N ASN A 2 13.32 -17.61 -2.89
CA ASN A 2 13.80 -16.46 -2.11
C ASN A 2 14.84 -16.73 -1.00
N MET A 3 14.92 -17.93 -0.42
CA MET A 3 15.82 -18.21 0.72
C MET A 3 17.28 -18.36 0.26
N ILE A 4 17.51 -19.11 -0.81
CA ILE A 4 18.86 -19.30 -1.38
C ILE A 4 19.45 -17.98 -1.89
N HIS A 5 18.62 -17.15 -2.52
CA HIS A 5 19.07 -15.84 -3.02
C HIS A 5 19.46 -14.89 -1.88
N ARG A 6 18.71 -14.86 -0.77
CA ARG A 6 19.08 -14.09 0.43
C ARG A 6 20.35 -14.61 1.09
N PHE A 7 20.50 -15.91 1.20
CA PHE A 7 21.70 -16.55 1.74
C PHE A 7 22.94 -16.15 0.92
N LEU A 8 22.87 -16.28 -0.40
CA LEU A 8 23.97 -15.92 -1.31
C LEU A 8 24.31 -14.42 -1.23
N LYS A 9 23.31 -13.56 -1.19
CA LYS A 9 23.47 -12.11 -1.04
C LYS A 9 24.21 -11.74 0.27
N ASN A 10 23.84 -12.36 1.39
CA ASN A 10 24.48 -12.10 2.68
C ASN A 10 25.94 -12.58 2.71
N ILE A 11 26.25 -13.73 2.09
CA ILE A 11 27.63 -14.22 1.97
C ILE A 11 28.46 -13.27 1.12
N ILE A 12 27.98 -12.89 -0.07
CA ILE A 12 28.68 -11.95 -0.95
C ILE A 12 28.93 -10.62 -0.24
N PHE A 13 27.94 -10.08 0.44
CA PHE A 13 28.09 -8.85 1.24
C PHE A 13 29.16 -9.01 2.32
N THR A 14 29.15 -10.11 3.08
CA THR A 14 30.15 -10.40 4.13
C THR A 14 31.56 -10.44 3.55
N VAL A 15 31.77 -11.14 2.42
CA VAL A 15 33.08 -11.24 1.77
C VAL A 15 33.56 -9.88 1.26
N ILE A 16 32.68 -9.10 0.63
CA ILE A 16 33.03 -7.77 0.12
C ILE A 16 33.44 -6.84 1.27
N VAL A 17 32.67 -6.81 2.36
CA VAL A 17 32.98 -5.94 3.51
C VAL A 17 34.28 -6.35 4.17
N LEU A 18 34.50 -7.65 4.44
CA LEU A 18 35.76 -8.12 5.01
C LEU A 18 36.95 -7.82 4.10
N GLY A 19 36.82 -8.03 2.79
CA GLY A 19 37.87 -7.69 1.81
C GLY A 19 38.20 -6.20 1.78
N ALA A 20 37.17 -5.36 1.79
CA ALA A 20 37.37 -3.90 1.79
C ALA A 20 38.09 -3.40 3.07
N PHE A 21 37.68 -3.90 4.24
CA PHE A 21 38.34 -3.54 5.50
C PHE A 21 39.74 -4.15 5.63
N PHE A 22 39.98 -5.33 5.06
CA PHE A 22 41.32 -5.90 4.96
C PHE A 22 42.25 -5.02 4.10
N CYS A 23 41.82 -4.60 2.92
CA CYS A 23 42.56 -3.65 2.06
C CYS A 23 42.80 -2.31 2.74
N LEU A 24 41.76 -1.80 3.45
CA LEU A 24 41.89 -0.56 4.22
C LEU A 24 42.93 -0.71 5.36
N SER A 25 42.97 -1.87 6.03
CA SER A 25 43.97 -2.17 7.07
C SER A 25 45.39 -2.18 6.53
N LEU A 26 45.62 -2.77 5.34
CA LEU A 26 46.92 -2.73 4.64
C LEU A 26 47.31 -1.31 4.26
N TRP A 27 46.37 -0.52 3.79
CA TRP A 27 46.61 0.87 3.45
C TRP A 27 46.99 1.72 4.69
N VAL A 28 46.29 1.55 5.80
CA VAL A 28 46.59 2.22 7.08
C VAL A 28 47.97 1.83 7.59
N GLU A 29 48.33 0.55 7.53
CA GLU A 29 49.65 0.06 7.89
C GLU A 29 50.74 0.72 7.07
N THR A 30 50.59 0.80 5.74
CA THR A 30 51.59 1.36 4.83
C THR A 30 51.77 2.86 5.00
N VAL A 31 50.66 3.61 5.24
CA VAL A 31 50.71 5.08 5.33
C VAL A 31 51.10 5.55 6.72
N PHE A 32 50.55 4.97 7.77
CA PHE A 32 50.75 5.46 9.16
C PHE A 32 51.77 4.65 9.95
N GLN A 33 52.30 3.56 9.41
CA GLN A 33 53.24 2.65 10.05
C GLN A 33 52.81 2.23 11.46
N THR A 34 51.48 2.04 11.67
CA THR A 34 50.92 1.72 12.96
C THR A 34 50.02 0.49 12.86
N TYR A 35 50.13 -0.42 13.83
CA TYR A 35 49.35 -1.65 13.92
C TYR A 35 48.22 -1.53 14.92
N SER A 36 48.27 -0.55 15.82
CA SER A 36 47.36 -0.46 16.99
C SER A 36 45.89 -0.25 16.59
N GLN A 37 45.61 0.33 15.43
CA GLN A 37 44.26 0.63 14.96
C GLN A 37 43.61 -0.50 14.13
N ILE A 38 44.39 -1.49 13.68
CA ILE A 38 43.92 -2.57 12.81
C ILE A 38 42.81 -3.41 13.46
N PRO A 39 42.91 -3.82 14.75
CA PRO A 39 41.83 -4.54 15.42
C PRO A 39 40.51 -3.76 15.45
N ALA A 40 40.56 -2.43 15.59
CA ALA A 40 39.37 -1.58 15.57
C ALA A 40 38.68 -1.54 14.20
N LEU A 41 39.46 -1.56 13.11
CA LEU A 41 38.92 -1.63 11.75
C LEU A 41 38.16 -2.97 11.51
N PHE A 42 38.74 -4.08 11.94
CA PHE A 42 38.08 -5.38 11.85
C PHE A 42 36.83 -5.45 12.75
N ALA A 43 36.87 -4.86 13.94
CA ALA A 43 35.70 -4.76 14.81
C ALA A 43 34.57 -3.95 14.15
N LEU A 44 34.91 -2.86 13.44
CA LEU A 44 33.98 -2.05 12.68
C LEU A 44 33.39 -2.84 11.50
N ALA A 45 34.20 -3.62 10.78
CA ALA A 45 33.72 -4.49 9.70
C ALA A 45 32.69 -5.52 10.22
N VAL A 46 33.00 -6.19 11.33
CA VAL A 46 32.10 -7.15 11.97
C VAL A 46 30.81 -6.48 12.43
N PHE A 47 30.89 -5.27 12.97
CA PHE A 47 29.72 -4.46 13.34
C PHE A 47 28.81 -4.20 12.13
N PHE A 48 29.35 -3.71 11.02
CA PHE A 48 28.60 -3.46 9.78
C PHE A 48 27.96 -4.73 9.22
N ILE A 49 28.69 -5.85 9.21
CA ILE A 49 28.15 -7.13 8.76
C ILE A 49 26.97 -7.55 9.65
N SER A 50 27.12 -7.48 10.98
CA SER A 50 26.07 -7.83 11.93
C SER A 50 24.84 -6.93 11.85
N LEU A 51 25.00 -5.67 11.43
CA LEU A 51 23.91 -4.71 11.27
C LEU A 51 23.06 -5.01 10.03
N VAL A 52 23.71 -5.38 8.92
CA VAL A 52 23.06 -5.53 7.60
C VAL A 52 22.54 -6.94 7.39
N THR A 53 23.29 -7.97 7.83
CA THR A 53 22.93 -9.38 7.62
C THR A 53 21.87 -9.85 8.60
N GLU A 54 21.12 -10.88 8.21
CA GLU A 54 20.09 -11.47 9.06
C GLU A 54 20.63 -12.63 9.89
N GLY A 55 20.45 -12.55 11.22
CA GLY A 55 20.84 -13.61 12.18
C GLY A 55 22.28 -13.50 12.68
N TYR A 56 22.61 -14.36 13.63
CA TYR A 56 23.92 -14.36 14.33
C TYR A 56 25.05 -14.99 13.49
N ILE A 57 24.72 -15.87 12.55
CA ILE A 57 25.70 -16.75 11.87
C ILE A 57 26.75 -15.94 11.11
N TYR A 58 26.30 -14.96 10.31
CA TYR A 58 27.22 -14.15 9.50
C TYR A 58 28.16 -13.30 10.35
N GLY A 59 27.65 -12.73 11.44
CA GLY A 59 28.46 -11.96 12.38
C GLY A 59 29.49 -12.81 13.11
N ILE A 60 29.13 -14.03 13.56
CA ILE A 60 30.03 -14.96 14.20
C ILE A 60 31.13 -15.42 13.24
N VAL A 61 30.75 -15.81 12.02
CA VAL A 61 31.72 -16.22 10.97
C VAL A 61 32.64 -15.07 10.62
N ALA A 62 32.10 -13.85 10.43
CA ALA A 62 32.90 -12.67 10.15
C ALA A 62 33.87 -12.35 11.29
N SER A 63 33.45 -12.46 12.55
CA SER A 63 34.30 -12.28 13.73
C SER A 63 35.44 -13.29 13.76
N LEU A 64 35.14 -14.58 13.52
CA LEU A 64 36.16 -15.65 13.50
C LEU A 64 37.19 -15.40 12.36
N VAL A 65 36.73 -15.09 11.17
CA VAL A 65 37.59 -14.78 10.01
C VAL A 65 38.44 -13.55 10.29
N SER A 66 37.87 -12.50 10.89
CA SER A 66 38.58 -11.29 11.27
C SER A 66 39.72 -11.54 12.27
N VAL A 67 39.44 -12.36 13.29
CA VAL A 67 40.46 -12.75 14.28
C VAL A 67 41.60 -13.54 13.63
N LEU A 68 41.25 -14.49 12.74
CA LEU A 68 42.25 -15.28 12.02
C LEU A 68 43.07 -14.40 11.07
N ALA A 69 42.43 -13.49 10.34
CA ALA A 69 43.09 -12.56 9.42
C ALA A 69 44.05 -11.62 10.17
N LEU A 70 43.63 -11.08 11.30
CA LEU A 70 44.43 -10.21 12.15
C LEU A 70 45.65 -10.96 12.73
N ASN A 71 45.45 -12.18 13.22
CA ASN A 71 46.51 -12.99 13.75
C ASN A 71 47.53 -13.40 12.68
N PHE A 72 47.09 -13.74 11.48
CA PHE A 72 47.93 -14.23 10.41
C PHE A 72 48.71 -13.11 9.67
N ALA A 73 48.02 -12.02 9.32
CA ALA A 73 48.57 -10.97 8.46
C ALA A 73 49.21 -9.81 9.23
N PHE A 74 48.72 -9.48 10.45
CA PHE A 74 49.09 -8.25 11.16
C PHE A 74 49.79 -8.49 12.51
N THR A 75 50.07 -9.77 12.84
CA THR A 75 50.74 -10.10 14.12
C THR A 75 52.10 -10.76 13.86
N PHE A 76 53.14 -10.30 14.58
CA PHE A 76 54.46 -10.93 14.50
C PHE A 76 54.51 -12.30 15.16
N PRO A 77 55.15 -13.35 14.58
CA PRO A 77 55.79 -13.36 13.28
C PRO A 77 54.75 -13.44 12.13
N TYR A 78 54.85 -12.54 11.15
CA TYR A 78 53.91 -12.45 10.03
C TYR A 78 53.77 -13.77 9.26
N PHE A 79 52.57 -14.06 8.74
CA PHE A 79 52.21 -15.22 7.96
C PHE A 79 52.37 -16.56 8.74
N LYS A 80 52.31 -16.47 10.10
CA LYS A 80 52.23 -17.61 11.00
C LYS A 80 51.18 -17.33 12.08
N PHE A 81 50.44 -18.39 12.41
CA PHE A 81 49.47 -18.23 13.53
C PHE A 81 50.21 -18.23 14.88
N ASN A 82 49.97 -17.18 15.65
CA ASN A 82 50.50 -17.04 16.98
C ASN A 82 49.41 -16.65 17.99
N PHE A 83 48.89 -17.62 18.73
CA PHE A 83 47.84 -17.42 19.71
C PHE A 83 48.38 -17.19 21.14
N THR A 84 49.66 -17.07 21.33
CA THR A 84 50.27 -16.82 22.63
C THR A 84 50.29 -15.33 23.02
N ILE A 85 49.98 -14.44 22.09
CA ILE A 85 49.99 -13.00 22.28
C ILE A 85 48.66 -12.56 22.95
N PRO A 86 48.69 -11.98 24.15
CA PRO A 86 47.48 -11.61 24.90
C PRO A 86 46.57 -10.62 24.18
N GLU A 87 47.13 -9.68 23.38
CA GLU A 87 46.38 -8.66 22.64
C GLU A 87 45.44 -9.29 21.60
N ASN A 88 45.85 -10.40 20.99
CA ASN A 88 45.00 -11.12 20.02
C ASN A 88 43.80 -11.79 20.70
N MET A 89 43.99 -12.33 21.90
CA MET A 89 42.87 -12.90 22.68
C MET A 89 41.88 -11.81 23.14
N VAL A 90 42.38 -10.66 23.58
CA VAL A 90 41.53 -9.51 23.93
C VAL A 90 40.74 -9.03 22.74
N SER A 91 41.39 -8.88 21.59
CA SER A 91 40.70 -8.47 20.34
C SER A 91 39.62 -9.46 19.93
N ALA A 92 39.87 -10.76 20.04
CA ALA A 92 38.88 -11.81 19.76
C ALA A 92 37.66 -11.70 20.68
N VAL A 93 37.85 -11.50 21.96
CA VAL A 93 36.76 -11.33 22.92
C VAL A 93 35.95 -10.07 22.66
N ILE A 94 36.62 -8.96 22.32
CA ILE A 94 35.94 -7.71 21.95
C ILE A 94 35.10 -7.90 20.69
N MET A 95 35.64 -8.51 19.61
CA MET A 95 34.91 -8.75 18.36
C MET A 95 33.72 -9.66 18.56
N LEU A 96 33.84 -10.75 19.33
CA LEU A 96 32.73 -11.62 19.67
C LEU A 96 31.65 -10.89 20.49
N SER A 97 32.06 -10.08 21.47
CA SER A 97 31.14 -9.28 22.27
C SER A 97 30.35 -8.29 21.41
N ILE A 98 31.04 -7.57 20.51
CA ILE A 98 30.42 -6.65 19.54
C ILE A 98 29.40 -7.41 18.67
N THR A 99 29.79 -8.59 18.17
CA THR A 99 28.92 -9.44 17.34
C THR A 99 27.64 -9.81 18.08
N ILE A 100 27.75 -10.30 19.31
CA ILE A 100 26.60 -10.73 20.11
C ILE A 100 25.68 -9.56 20.41
N ILE A 101 26.25 -8.45 20.88
CA ILE A 101 25.47 -7.25 21.20
C ILE A 101 24.78 -6.68 19.97
N SER A 102 25.51 -6.49 18.86
CA SER A 102 24.98 -5.91 17.63
C SER A 102 23.90 -6.81 17.02
N SER A 103 24.15 -8.11 16.90
CA SER A 103 23.17 -9.06 16.34
C SER A 103 21.92 -9.15 17.22
N THR A 104 22.06 -9.15 18.53
CA THR A 104 20.93 -9.17 19.47
C THR A 104 20.09 -7.90 19.33
N LEU A 105 20.74 -6.74 19.28
CA LEU A 105 20.07 -5.45 19.15
C LEU A 105 19.33 -5.33 17.81
N THR A 106 20.00 -5.71 16.71
CA THR A 106 19.41 -5.68 15.35
C THR A 106 18.21 -6.61 15.26
N THR A 107 18.31 -7.84 15.79
CA THR A 107 17.19 -8.78 15.81
C THR A 107 16.02 -8.24 16.64
N LYS A 108 16.30 -7.62 17.79
CA LYS A 108 15.27 -7.02 18.64
C LYS A 108 14.56 -5.85 17.94
N ILE A 109 15.31 -4.97 17.28
CA ILE A 109 14.74 -3.83 16.52
C ILE A 109 13.83 -4.35 15.40
N ARG A 110 14.29 -5.30 14.59
CA ARG A 110 13.48 -5.90 13.50
C ARG A 110 12.21 -6.56 14.01
N ASN A 111 12.28 -7.27 15.14
CA ASN A 111 11.09 -7.88 15.75
C ASN A 111 10.09 -6.83 16.24
N ILE A 112 10.58 -5.73 16.85
CA ILE A 112 9.73 -4.61 17.28
C ILE A 112 9.03 -3.97 16.07
N GLU A 113 9.76 -3.72 14.98
CA GLU A 113 9.19 -3.17 13.75
C GLU A 113 8.13 -4.11 13.15
N LYS A 114 8.40 -5.42 13.13
CA LYS A 114 7.43 -6.41 12.65
C LYS A 114 6.15 -6.41 13.50
N ILE A 115 6.30 -6.48 14.82
CA ILE A 115 5.16 -6.44 15.76
C ILE A 115 4.39 -5.13 15.63
N ARG A 116 5.10 -4.00 15.47
CA ARG A 116 4.47 -2.70 15.26
C ARG A 116 3.64 -2.68 14.02
N THR A 117 4.16 -3.17 12.89
CA THR A 117 3.45 -3.23 11.60
C THR A 117 2.22 -4.13 11.68
N GLU A 118 2.34 -5.28 12.34
CA GLU A 118 1.21 -6.20 12.59
C GLU A 118 0.16 -5.55 13.49
N THR A 119 0.58 -4.88 14.56
CA THR A 119 -0.33 -4.17 15.49
C THR A 119 -1.05 -3.00 14.79
N GLU A 120 -0.37 -2.26 13.93
CA GLU A 120 -0.98 -1.18 13.13
C GLU A 120 -2.03 -1.73 12.16
N LYS A 121 -1.76 -2.85 11.49
CA LYS A 121 -2.73 -3.56 10.64
C LYS A 121 -3.96 -4.02 11.43
N GLU A 122 -3.76 -4.64 12.59
CA GLU A 122 -4.86 -5.09 13.47
C GLU A 122 -5.72 -3.91 13.97
N LYS A 123 -5.09 -2.81 14.38
CA LYS A 123 -5.80 -1.59 14.76
C LYS A 123 -6.63 -1.02 13.61
N MET A 124 -6.05 -0.98 12.40
CA MET A 124 -6.74 -0.53 11.19
C MET A 124 -7.95 -1.41 10.93
N ARG A 125 -7.81 -2.74 11.00
CA ARG A 125 -8.90 -3.70 10.81
C ARG A 125 -10.01 -3.54 11.86
N ALA A 126 -9.64 -3.38 13.12
CA ALA A 126 -10.61 -3.14 14.20
C ALA A 126 -11.38 -1.82 14.03
N ASN A 127 -10.70 -0.76 13.61
CA ASN A 127 -11.33 0.53 13.33
C ASN A 127 -12.26 0.48 12.12
N LEU A 128 -11.85 -0.22 11.05
CA LEU A 128 -12.72 -0.48 9.88
C LEU A 128 -13.99 -1.21 10.30
N LEU A 129 -13.89 -2.30 11.06
CA LEU A 129 -15.05 -3.05 11.53
C LEU A 129 -15.99 -2.21 12.41
N ARG A 130 -15.42 -1.34 13.27
CA ARG A 130 -16.21 -0.41 14.09
C ARG A 130 -16.96 0.61 13.25
N SER A 131 -16.29 1.23 12.27
CA SER A 131 -16.90 2.18 11.35
C SER A 131 -18.00 1.51 10.51
N VAL A 132 -17.70 0.35 9.93
CA VAL A 132 -18.67 -0.45 9.18
C VAL A 132 -19.91 -0.77 10.02
N SER A 133 -19.72 -1.23 11.26
CA SER A 133 -20.84 -1.57 12.15
C SER A 133 -21.71 -0.37 12.48
N HIS A 134 -21.10 0.80 12.70
CA HIS A 134 -21.81 2.04 12.94
C HIS A 134 -22.61 2.48 11.72
N ASP A 135 -21.98 2.44 10.55
CA ASP A 135 -22.56 2.95 9.31
C ASP A 135 -23.64 2.00 8.75
N LEU A 136 -23.56 0.68 9.03
CA LEU A 136 -24.65 -0.27 8.76
C LEU A 136 -25.86 -0.06 9.66
N ARG A 137 -25.64 0.30 10.93
CA ARG A 137 -26.75 0.44 11.89
C ARG A 137 -27.74 1.55 11.50
N THR A 138 -27.25 2.66 10.99
CA THR A 138 -28.07 3.83 10.65
C THR A 138 -29.13 3.49 9.58
N PRO A 139 -28.79 2.98 8.37
CA PRO A 139 -29.78 2.64 7.37
C PRO A 139 -30.70 1.49 7.82
N LEU A 140 -30.16 0.50 8.55
CA LEU A 140 -30.99 -0.56 9.12
C LEU A 140 -32.06 -0.02 10.09
N THR A 141 -31.69 0.96 10.93
CA THR A 141 -32.64 1.62 11.84
C THR A 141 -33.70 2.40 11.07
N THR A 142 -33.30 3.09 9.97
CA THR A 142 -34.26 3.81 9.11
C THR A 142 -35.20 2.86 8.40
N ILE A 143 -34.68 1.77 7.81
CA ILE A 143 -35.49 0.74 7.14
C ILE A 143 -36.50 0.16 8.13
N TYR A 144 -36.01 -0.25 9.31
CA TYR A 144 -36.91 -0.81 10.36
C TYR A 144 -37.95 0.20 10.81
N GLY A 145 -37.57 1.44 11.13
CA GLY A 145 -38.47 2.50 11.57
C GLY A 145 -39.52 2.86 10.52
N SER A 146 -39.11 2.99 9.25
CA SER A 146 -40.02 3.26 8.14
C SER A 146 -41.01 2.08 7.92
N SER A 147 -40.53 0.84 8.03
CA SER A 147 -41.38 -0.35 7.90
C SER A 147 -42.35 -0.44 9.05
N SER A 148 -41.92 -0.22 10.30
CA SER A 148 -42.78 -0.21 11.48
C SER A 148 -43.88 0.87 11.39
N ALA A 149 -43.48 2.08 10.96
CA ALA A 149 -44.44 3.18 10.78
C ALA A 149 -45.54 2.83 9.75
N ILE A 150 -45.18 2.20 8.63
CA ILE A 150 -46.14 1.75 7.63
C ILE A 150 -47.07 0.70 8.23
N VAL A 151 -46.53 -0.28 8.94
CA VAL A 151 -47.36 -1.39 9.52
C VAL A 151 -48.28 -0.89 10.64
N GLU A 152 -47.80 -0.04 11.54
CA GLU A 152 -48.51 0.40 12.72
C GLU A 152 -49.53 1.52 12.45
N GLN A 153 -49.27 2.36 11.41
CA GLN A 153 -50.05 3.56 11.14
C GLN A 153 -50.63 3.59 9.72
N TYR A 154 -50.82 2.41 9.10
CA TYR A 154 -51.25 2.30 7.70
C TYR A 154 -52.53 3.09 7.39
N GLU A 155 -53.53 3.01 8.27
CA GLU A 155 -54.80 3.71 8.08
C GLU A 155 -54.75 5.23 8.26
N SER A 156 -53.68 5.75 8.90
CA SER A 156 -53.50 7.17 9.19
C SER A 156 -52.54 7.88 8.25
N LEU A 157 -51.74 7.11 7.48
CA LEU A 157 -50.77 7.64 6.52
C LEU A 157 -51.43 7.92 5.17
N SER A 158 -51.03 9.05 4.54
CA SER A 158 -51.44 9.29 3.16
C SER A 158 -50.61 8.45 2.20
N ASP A 159 -51.14 8.22 0.97
CA ASP A 159 -50.42 7.49 -0.09
C ASP A 159 -49.05 8.11 -0.39
N GLU A 160 -48.96 9.44 -0.36
CA GLU A 160 -47.66 10.15 -0.57
C GLU A 160 -46.68 9.84 0.56
N GLN A 161 -47.13 9.77 1.81
CA GLN A 161 -46.28 9.43 2.95
C GLN A 161 -45.79 7.98 2.88
N ILE A 162 -46.68 7.05 2.49
CA ILE A 162 -46.32 5.64 2.29
C ILE A 162 -45.26 5.51 1.18
N ILE A 163 -45.48 6.18 0.03
CA ILE A 163 -44.52 6.20 -1.08
C ILE A 163 -43.17 6.79 -0.64
N GLN A 164 -43.19 7.86 0.15
CA GLN A 164 -41.96 8.47 0.67
C GLN A 164 -41.17 7.50 1.59
N LEU A 165 -41.87 6.80 2.51
CA LEU A 165 -41.27 5.80 3.39
C LEU A 165 -40.69 4.61 2.60
N LEU A 166 -41.43 4.10 1.62
CA LEU A 166 -40.98 3.01 0.75
C LEU A 166 -39.78 3.39 -0.10
N ASN A 167 -39.73 4.62 -0.62
CA ASN A 167 -38.55 5.12 -1.33
C ASN A 167 -37.34 5.21 -0.41
N GLY A 168 -37.50 5.68 0.83
CA GLY A 168 -36.43 5.68 1.83
C GLY A 168 -35.89 4.27 2.12
N ILE A 169 -36.78 3.29 2.30
CA ILE A 169 -36.39 1.87 2.48
C ILE A 169 -35.61 1.37 1.28
N LYS A 170 -36.06 1.68 0.06
CA LYS A 170 -35.41 1.27 -1.18
C LYS A 170 -34.00 1.87 -1.31
N GLU A 171 -33.86 3.18 -1.04
CA GLU A 171 -32.58 3.90 -1.10
C GLU A 171 -31.58 3.34 -0.07
N ASP A 172 -32.02 3.15 1.19
CA ASP A 172 -31.17 2.61 2.25
C ASP A 172 -30.77 1.16 1.97
N SER A 173 -31.67 0.35 1.39
CA SER A 173 -31.37 -1.03 0.99
C SER A 173 -30.33 -1.08 -0.14
N GLN A 174 -30.47 -0.23 -1.16
CA GLN A 174 -29.49 -0.14 -2.25
C GLN A 174 -28.12 0.30 -1.75
N TRP A 175 -28.09 1.23 -0.81
CA TRP A 175 -26.86 1.69 -0.18
C TRP A 175 -26.17 0.56 0.60
N LEU A 176 -26.94 -0.27 1.35
CA LEU A 176 -26.40 -1.43 2.08
C LEU A 176 -25.79 -2.48 1.14
N VAL A 177 -26.41 -2.73 -0.01
CA VAL A 177 -25.86 -3.65 -1.02
C VAL A 177 -24.48 -3.15 -1.51
N GLY A 178 -24.38 -1.89 -1.90
CA GLY A 178 -23.09 -1.31 -2.31
C GLY A 178 -22.02 -1.34 -1.22
N MET A 179 -22.43 -1.20 0.05
CA MET A 179 -21.53 -1.33 1.20
C MET A 179 -20.97 -2.74 1.35
N VAL A 180 -21.80 -3.75 1.23
CA VAL A 180 -21.39 -5.16 1.31
C VAL A 180 -20.43 -5.50 0.15
N GLU A 181 -20.73 -5.04 -1.05
CA GLU A 181 -19.84 -5.22 -2.22
C GLU A 181 -18.44 -4.59 -1.99
N ASN A 182 -18.39 -3.37 -1.46
CA ASN A 182 -17.14 -2.72 -1.09
C ASN A 182 -16.36 -3.51 -0.02
N LEU A 183 -17.05 -4.04 1.00
CA LEU A 183 -16.43 -4.84 2.07
C LEU A 183 -15.86 -6.15 1.55
N LEU A 184 -16.61 -6.85 0.68
CA LEU A 184 -16.16 -8.08 0.04
C LEU A 184 -14.92 -7.86 -0.82
N SER A 185 -14.83 -6.72 -1.50
CA SER A 185 -13.65 -6.37 -2.32
C SER A 185 -12.40 -6.14 -1.45
N ILE A 186 -12.53 -5.48 -0.29
CA ILE A 186 -11.41 -5.34 0.67
C ILE A 186 -10.96 -6.71 1.16
N THR A 187 -11.89 -7.60 1.54
CA THR A 187 -11.54 -8.93 2.07
C THR A 187 -10.91 -9.84 1.03
N LYS A 188 -11.26 -9.68 -0.25
CA LYS A 188 -10.58 -10.38 -1.36
C LYS A 188 -9.13 -9.93 -1.55
N ILE A 189 -8.84 -8.65 -1.33
CA ILE A 189 -7.50 -8.07 -1.55
C ILE A 189 -6.59 -8.32 -0.34
N ASP A 190 -7.12 -8.26 0.89
CA ASP A 190 -6.32 -8.35 2.13
C ASP A 190 -5.88 -9.78 2.47
N ASN A 191 -6.54 -10.80 1.91
CA ASN A 191 -6.10 -12.17 1.99
C ASN A 191 -4.93 -12.42 1.04
N SER A 192 -3.71 -12.44 1.57
CA SER A 192 -2.45 -12.72 0.85
C SER A 192 -2.44 -14.02 0.00
N ASN A 193 -3.52 -14.82 0.04
CA ASN A 193 -3.71 -16.04 -0.74
C ASN A 193 -4.70 -15.90 -1.91
N VAL A 194 -5.40 -14.78 -2.07
CA VAL A 194 -6.29 -14.58 -3.21
C VAL A 194 -5.49 -13.93 -4.34
N LYS A 195 -5.10 -14.74 -5.32
CA LYS A 195 -4.49 -14.25 -6.54
C LYS A 195 -5.54 -13.44 -7.31
N LEU A 196 -5.21 -12.18 -7.60
CA LEU A 196 -5.91 -11.40 -8.62
C LEU A 196 -5.96 -12.19 -9.92
N ILE A 197 -7.14 -12.35 -10.48
CA ILE A 197 -7.29 -12.99 -11.79
C ILE A 197 -7.26 -11.88 -12.83
N LYS A 198 -6.05 -11.53 -13.27
CA LYS A 198 -5.87 -10.55 -14.34
C LYS A 198 -6.15 -11.24 -15.68
N ASN A 199 -7.21 -10.82 -16.37
CA ASN A 199 -7.53 -11.22 -17.72
C ASN A 199 -7.24 -10.04 -18.67
N LEU A 200 -6.81 -10.32 -19.88
CA LEU A 200 -6.74 -9.30 -20.94
C LEU A 200 -8.15 -8.80 -21.24
N THR A 201 -8.40 -7.55 -20.93
CA THR A 201 -9.73 -6.92 -21.07
C THR A 201 -9.65 -5.81 -22.11
N VAL A 202 -10.59 -5.81 -23.05
CA VAL A 202 -10.74 -4.76 -24.06
C VAL A 202 -11.25 -3.49 -23.37
N LEU A 203 -10.56 -2.36 -23.56
CA LEU A 203 -10.90 -1.09 -22.93
C LEU A 203 -12.34 -0.65 -23.22
N GLU A 204 -12.77 -0.75 -24.46
CA GLU A 204 -14.11 -0.33 -24.90
C GLU A 204 -15.21 -1.14 -24.19
N GLU A 205 -15.07 -2.46 -24.07
CA GLU A 205 -16.02 -3.34 -23.37
C GLU A 205 -16.14 -2.98 -21.88
N LEU A 206 -15.00 -2.67 -21.25
CA LEU A 206 -14.97 -2.21 -19.86
C LEU A 206 -15.74 -0.90 -19.69
N VAL A 207 -15.47 0.07 -20.55
CA VAL A 207 -16.10 1.40 -20.51
C VAL A 207 -17.60 1.28 -20.73
N ASP A 208 -18.03 0.54 -21.75
CA ASP A 208 -19.44 0.32 -22.04
C ASP A 208 -20.19 -0.34 -20.87
N SER A 209 -19.62 -1.39 -20.30
CA SER A 209 -20.19 -2.08 -19.12
C SER A 209 -20.42 -1.11 -17.96
N VAL A 210 -19.42 -0.29 -17.63
CA VAL A 210 -19.52 0.70 -16.55
C VAL A 210 -20.58 1.75 -16.86
N LEU A 211 -20.59 2.30 -18.07
CA LEU A 211 -21.50 3.39 -18.45
C LEU A 211 -22.95 2.94 -18.49
N ILE A 212 -23.23 1.72 -18.97
CA ILE A 212 -24.59 1.15 -18.96
C ILE A 212 -25.12 1.05 -17.53
N ARG A 213 -24.30 0.53 -16.59
CA ARG A 213 -24.69 0.44 -15.17
C ARG A 213 -24.85 1.82 -14.54
N PHE A 214 -23.92 2.73 -14.80
CA PHE A 214 -23.94 4.09 -14.29
C PHE A 214 -25.18 4.84 -14.75
N LYS A 215 -25.51 4.79 -16.05
CA LYS A 215 -26.68 5.47 -16.62
C LYS A 215 -28.01 4.91 -16.10
N LYS A 216 -28.07 3.60 -15.82
CA LYS A 216 -29.25 2.99 -15.18
C LYS A 216 -29.50 3.54 -13.77
N ARG A 217 -28.43 3.84 -13.03
CA ARG A 217 -28.51 4.37 -11.65
C ARG A 217 -28.68 5.91 -11.61
N TYR A 218 -28.03 6.61 -12.56
CA TYR A 218 -28.04 8.06 -12.66
C TYR A 218 -28.52 8.52 -14.06
N PRO A 219 -29.82 8.32 -14.41
CA PRO A 219 -30.32 8.56 -15.76
C PRO A 219 -30.24 10.04 -16.21
N LYS A 220 -30.20 10.97 -15.26
CA LYS A 220 -30.09 12.41 -15.52
C LYS A 220 -28.64 12.90 -15.70
N GLN A 221 -27.64 12.07 -15.36
CA GLN A 221 -26.24 12.44 -15.50
C GLN A 221 -25.71 12.04 -16.88
N ASN A 222 -24.95 12.93 -17.48
CA ASN A 222 -24.26 12.65 -18.74
C ASN A 222 -22.75 12.60 -18.49
N VAL A 223 -22.11 11.50 -18.92
CA VAL A 223 -20.65 11.34 -18.86
C VAL A 223 -20.11 11.52 -20.27
N ILE A 224 -19.18 12.45 -20.43
CA ILE A 224 -18.44 12.64 -21.68
C ILE A 224 -17.29 11.64 -21.66
N VAL A 225 -17.22 10.79 -22.67
CA VAL A 225 -16.18 9.76 -22.80
C VAL A 225 -15.13 10.23 -23.80
N ASP A 226 -13.87 10.15 -23.41
CA ASP A 226 -12.70 10.50 -24.23
C ASP A 226 -11.69 9.35 -24.11
N ILE A 227 -11.79 8.39 -25.02
CA ILE A 227 -10.93 7.20 -25.09
C ILE A 227 -10.27 7.14 -26.46
N PRO A 228 -9.08 6.50 -26.60
CA PRO A 228 -8.42 6.33 -27.87
C PRO A 228 -9.26 5.47 -28.84
N ASP A 229 -9.18 5.75 -30.13
CA ASP A 229 -9.78 4.92 -31.18
C ASP A 229 -8.99 3.61 -31.41
N ASP A 230 -7.78 3.50 -30.85
CA ASP A 230 -6.93 2.32 -30.96
C ASP A 230 -7.46 1.16 -30.09
N PHE A 231 -7.35 -0.06 -30.59
CA PHE A 231 -7.71 -1.26 -29.85
C PHE A 231 -6.70 -1.51 -28.72
N ILE A 232 -7.13 -1.28 -27.48
CA ILE A 232 -6.29 -1.40 -26.29
C ILE A 232 -6.77 -2.57 -25.42
N MET A 233 -5.85 -3.49 -25.08
CA MET A 233 -6.08 -4.57 -24.14
C MET A 233 -5.23 -4.34 -22.88
N ILE A 234 -5.85 -4.46 -21.71
CA ILE A 234 -5.18 -4.20 -20.44
C ILE A 234 -5.37 -5.42 -19.52
N PRO A 235 -4.29 -5.98 -18.94
CA PRO A 235 -4.40 -7.09 -18.01
C PRO A 235 -4.95 -6.60 -16.67
N MET A 236 -6.20 -6.99 -16.34
CA MET A 236 -6.87 -6.56 -15.12
C MET A 236 -7.91 -7.56 -14.61
N ASP A 237 -8.26 -7.45 -13.35
CA ASP A 237 -9.50 -8.02 -12.81
C ASP A 237 -10.64 -7.04 -13.14
N THR A 238 -11.39 -7.37 -14.20
CA THR A 238 -12.42 -6.50 -14.78
C THR A 238 -13.45 -6.06 -13.75
N VAL A 239 -13.90 -6.98 -12.88
CA VAL A 239 -14.91 -6.69 -11.85
C VAL A 239 -14.42 -5.64 -10.86
N LEU A 240 -13.16 -5.76 -10.42
CA LEU A 240 -12.56 -4.83 -9.47
C LEU A 240 -12.29 -3.46 -10.11
N ILE A 241 -11.85 -3.43 -11.37
CA ILE A 241 -11.62 -2.15 -12.07
C ILE A 241 -12.94 -1.45 -12.42
N GLU A 242 -13.98 -2.18 -12.85
CA GLU A 242 -15.34 -1.63 -12.99
C GLU A 242 -15.81 -0.96 -11.69
N GLN A 243 -15.55 -1.60 -10.54
CA GLN A 243 -15.88 -1.03 -9.24
C GLN A 243 -15.12 0.27 -8.95
N VAL A 244 -13.82 0.34 -9.29
CA VAL A 244 -13.04 1.58 -9.14
C VAL A 244 -13.65 2.70 -9.96
N ILE A 245 -13.90 2.46 -11.25
CA ILE A 245 -14.44 3.48 -12.15
C ILE A 245 -15.82 3.94 -11.67
N THR A 246 -16.68 2.99 -11.31
CA THR A 246 -18.03 3.29 -10.79
C THR A 246 -17.95 4.15 -9.52
N ASN A 247 -17.10 3.77 -8.56
CA ASN A 247 -16.91 4.52 -7.32
C ASN A 247 -16.43 5.97 -7.58
N LEU A 248 -15.51 6.17 -8.54
CA LEU A 248 -15.00 7.49 -8.88
C LEU A 248 -16.07 8.35 -9.57
N LEU A 249 -16.85 7.78 -10.49
CA LEU A 249 -17.98 8.47 -11.15
C LEU A 249 -19.09 8.83 -10.16
N GLU A 250 -19.46 7.90 -9.27
CA GLU A 250 -20.45 8.15 -8.22
C GLU A 250 -19.98 9.21 -7.23
N ASN A 251 -18.69 9.22 -6.90
CA ASN A 251 -18.11 10.23 -6.02
C ASN A 251 -18.25 11.65 -6.62
N ALA A 252 -18.05 11.80 -7.92
CA ALA A 252 -18.27 13.07 -8.60
C ALA A 252 -19.75 13.49 -8.51
N VAL A 253 -20.70 12.60 -8.82
CA VAL A 253 -22.14 12.92 -8.75
C VAL A 253 -22.59 13.33 -7.35
N LEU A 254 -22.05 12.69 -6.32
CA LEU A 254 -22.48 12.89 -4.94
C LEU A 254 -21.81 14.09 -4.26
N HIS A 255 -20.59 14.45 -4.64
CA HIS A 255 -19.76 15.42 -3.92
C HIS A 255 -19.35 16.65 -4.74
N ALA A 256 -19.33 16.59 -6.06
CA ALA A 256 -18.96 17.74 -6.88
C ALA A 256 -20.12 18.74 -6.98
N GLU A 257 -20.37 19.51 -5.90
CA GLU A 257 -21.44 20.51 -5.89
C GLU A 257 -21.26 21.53 -7.00
N GLY A 258 -22.38 21.80 -7.72
CA GLY A 258 -22.37 22.70 -8.86
C GLY A 258 -21.68 22.14 -10.11
N MET A 259 -21.48 20.81 -10.16
CA MET A 259 -20.97 20.13 -11.34
C MET A 259 -21.94 20.26 -12.51
N THR A 260 -21.41 20.66 -13.67
CA THR A 260 -22.14 20.70 -14.94
C THR A 260 -21.55 19.73 -15.96
N LYS A 261 -20.30 19.32 -15.79
CA LYS A 261 -19.57 18.48 -16.71
C LYS A 261 -18.83 17.36 -15.97
N LEU A 262 -19.05 16.11 -16.42
CA LEU A 262 -18.35 14.93 -15.93
C LEU A 262 -17.71 14.25 -17.13
N ILE A 263 -16.38 14.06 -17.09
CA ILE A 263 -15.60 13.45 -18.16
C ILE A 263 -14.94 12.19 -17.63
N PHE A 264 -15.04 11.12 -18.39
CA PHE A 264 -14.23 9.90 -18.22
C PHE A 264 -13.25 9.82 -19.39
N LYS A 265 -11.96 9.92 -19.08
CA LYS A 265 -10.89 9.94 -20.08
C LYS A 265 -9.92 8.79 -19.84
N VAL A 266 -9.50 8.12 -20.92
CA VAL A 266 -8.43 7.11 -20.89
C VAL A 266 -7.43 7.40 -22.00
N TYR A 267 -6.14 7.24 -21.71
CA TYR A 267 -5.08 7.34 -22.70
C TYR A 267 -3.86 6.49 -22.28
N GLY A 268 -3.04 6.14 -23.27
CA GLY A 268 -1.77 5.44 -23.03
C GLY A 268 -0.62 6.43 -22.80
N GLU A 269 0.19 6.18 -21.79
CA GLU A 269 1.41 6.93 -21.51
C GLU A 269 2.46 6.02 -20.86
N ASN A 270 3.70 5.96 -21.42
CA ASN A 270 4.83 5.21 -20.85
C ASN A 270 4.49 3.74 -20.50
N ASN A 271 3.86 3.01 -21.42
CA ASN A 271 3.39 1.62 -21.24
C ASN A 271 2.36 1.44 -20.11
N GLN A 272 1.65 2.51 -19.76
CA GLN A 272 0.56 2.50 -18.79
C GLN A 272 -0.71 3.06 -19.43
N ALA A 273 -1.84 2.45 -19.10
CA ALA A 273 -3.15 3.03 -19.33
C ALA A 273 -3.48 3.97 -18.18
N VAL A 274 -3.73 5.24 -18.51
CA VAL A 274 -4.08 6.29 -17.55
C VAL A 274 -5.57 6.55 -17.64
N PHE A 275 -6.28 6.35 -16.53
CA PHE A 275 -7.71 6.56 -16.39
C PHE A 275 -7.95 7.83 -15.58
N GLN A 276 -8.82 8.71 -16.06
CA GLN A 276 -9.16 9.96 -15.39
C GLN A 276 -10.68 10.14 -15.29
N VAL A 277 -11.15 10.50 -14.11
CA VAL A 277 -12.51 11.00 -13.87
C VAL A 277 -12.39 12.47 -13.49
N ILE A 278 -12.96 13.35 -14.30
CA ILE A 278 -12.80 14.79 -14.23
C ILE A 278 -14.17 15.43 -14.04
N ASP A 279 -14.32 16.25 -13.01
CA ASP A 279 -15.50 17.08 -12.76
C ASP A 279 -15.13 18.57 -12.71
N ASP A 280 -16.12 19.45 -12.95
CA ASP A 280 -16.02 20.90 -12.85
C ASP A 280 -16.72 21.45 -11.59
N GLY A 281 -16.88 20.63 -10.55
CA GLY A 281 -17.56 20.98 -9.31
C GLY A 281 -16.75 21.85 -8.36
N CYS A 282 -17.09 21.82 -7.07
CA CYS A 282 -16.46 22.65 -6.04
C CYS A 282 -15.01 22.31 -5.73
N GLY A 283 -14.51 21.11 -6.16
CA GLY A 283 -13.18 20.60 -5.83
C GLY A 283 -13.09 20.07 -4.39
N ILE A 284 -11.87 19.80 -3.94
CA ILE A 284 -11.55 19.16 -2.65
C ILE A 284 -10.70 20.13 -1.82
N GLN A 285 -10.95 20.22 -0.51
CA GLN A 285 -10.13 20.99 0.42
C GLN A 285 -8.69 20.51 0.40
N LYS A 286 -7.71 21.43 0.40
CA LYS A 286 -6.27 21.10 0.24
C LYS A 286 -5.76 20.13 1.31
N GLU A 287 -6.25 20.28 2.54
CA GLU A 287 -5.88 19.45 3.68
C GLU A 287 -6.32 18.00 3.50
N ARG A 288 -7.38 17.77 2.70
CA ARG A 288 -7.96 16.45 2.45
C ARG A 288 -7.33 15.72 1.27
N LEU A 289 -6.69 16.42 0.33
CA LEU A 289 -6.11 15.80 -0.88
C LEU A 289 -5.14 14.65 -0.57
N ASN A 290 -4.32 14.80 0.47
CA ASN A 290 -3.30 13.80 0.85
C ASN A 290 -3.87 12.62 1.66
N THR A 291 -5.07 12.76 2.22
CA THR A 291 -5.65 11.76 3.14
C THR A 291 -6.90 11.10 2.59
N ILE A 292 -7.41 11.54 1.43
CA ILE A 292 -8.69 11.08 0.89
C ILE A 292 -8.72 9.56 0.58
N PHE A 293 -7.57 8.96 0.31
CA PHE A 293 -7.43 7.53 0.03
C PHE A 293 -7.09 6.69 1.26
N THR A 294 -6.82 7.30 2.43
CA THR A 294 -6.36 6.55 3.61
C THR A 294 -7.50 5.92 4.43
N GLY A 295 -8.75 6.19 4.07
CA GLY A 295 -9.93 5.65 4.77
C GLY A 295 -10.16 6.20 6.18
N TYR A 296 -9.28 7.08 6.68
CA TYR A 296 -9.35 7.71 7.99
C TYR A 296 -9.85 9.13 7.87
N PHE A 297 -11.14 9.33 8.08
CA PHE A 297 -11.65 10.65 8.45
C PHE A 297 -12.04 10.64 9.93
N GLU A 298 -11.23 11.30 10.77
CA GLU A 298 -11.74 11.73 12.07
C GLU A 298 -12.99 12.59 11.80
N LYS A 299 -14.14 12.10 12.24
CA LYS A 299 -15.43 12.83 12.23
C LYS A 299 -15.38 14.04 13.20
N LYS A 300 -14.39 14.92 13.10
CA LYS A 300 -14.44 16.22 13.73
C LYS A 300 -15.04 17.19 12.72
N GLN A 301 -16.34 17.51 12.90
CA GLN A 301 -17.11 18.50 12.14
C GLN A 301 -17.70 18.05 10.80
N ILE A 302 -18.64 17.12 10.83
CA ILE A 302 -19.69 17.09 9.82
C ILE A 302 -20.98 17.46 10.55
N SER A 303 -21.52 18.63 10.21
CA SER A 303 -22.83 19.08 10.66
C SER A 303 -23.88 18.01 10.35
N ALA A 304 -24.83 17.83 11.29
CA ALA A 304 -25.87 16.81 11.25
C ALA A 304 -26.85 16.91 10.05
N ASP A 305 -26.63 17.84 9.13
CA ASP A 305 -27.56 18.22 8.05
C ASP A 305 -27.19 17.66 6.66
N SER A 306 -26.13 16.87 6.52
CA SER A 306 -25.78 16.33 5.20
C SER A 306 -26.58 15.05 4.89
N LYS A 307 -27.63 15.17 4.09
CA LYS A 307 -28.31 14.09 3.35
C LYS A 307 -27.38 13.22 2.48
N LYS A 308 -26.08 13.48 2.47
CA LYS A 308 -25.06 12.81 1.65
C LYS A 308 -24.31 11.80 2.51
N ARG A 309 -24.89 10.60 2.64
CA ARG A 309 -24.27 9.44 3.31
C ARG A 309 -23.18 8.85 2.41
N ASN A 310 -21.95 9.33 2.52
CA ASN A 310 -20.81 8.62 1.92
C ASN A 310 -19.85 8.11 2.98
N MET A 311 -19.65 6.83 2.97
CA MET A 311 -18.56 6.16 3.65
C MET A 311 -17.24 6.60 3.02
N GLY A 312 -16.30 7.12 3.78
CA GLY A 312 -14.92 7.33 3.33
C GLY A 312 -14.19 6.02 2.90
N ILE A 313 -14.93 4.92 2.78
CA ILE A 313 -14.42 3.59 2.42
C ILE A 313 -14.27 3.42 0.90
N GLY A 314 -15.14 4.00 0.07
CA GLY A 314 -15.09 3.81 -1.39
C GLY A 314 -13.74 4.17 -2.02
N LEU A 315 -13.17 5.31 -1.63
CA LEU A 315 -11.86 5.74 -2.16
C LEU A 315 -10.69 4.92 -1.61
N SER A 316 -10.75 4.44 -0.37
CA SER A 316 -9.72 3.54 0.18
C SER A 316 -9.78 2.14 -0.46
N VAL A 317 -10.99 1.67 -0.83
CA VAL A 317 -11.17 0.47 -1.64
C VAL A 317 -10.53 0.66 -3.01
N CYS A 318 -10.79 1.79 -3.69
CA CYS A 318 -10.15 2.11 -4.97
C CYS A 318 -8.63 2.07 -4.86
N ALA A 319 -8.06 2.70 -3.83
CA ALA A 319 -6.61 2.68 -3.61
C ALA A 319 -6.06 1.26 -3.39
N SER A 320 -6.78 0.42 -2.65
CA SER A 320 -6.38 -0.97 -2.41
C SER A 320 -6.44 -1.82 -3.68
N ILE A 321 -7.50 -1.66 -4.50
CA ILE A 321 -7.65 -2.35 -5.78
C ILE A 321 -6.53 -1.96 -6.74
N ILE A 322 -6.29 -0.66 -6.91
CA ILE A 322 -5.26 -0.17 -7.84
C ILE A 322 -3.86 -0.59 -7.39
N LYS A 323 -3.57 -0.52 -6.09
CA LYS A 323 -2.29 -1.02 -5.54
C LYS A 323 -2.11 -2.52 -5.78
N ALA A 324 -3.17 -3.31 -5.66
CA ALA A 324 -3.13 -4.75 -5.94
C ALA A 324 -2.86 -5.05 -7.43
N HIS A 325 -3.28 -4.14 -8.33
CA HIS A 325 -2.96 -4.17 -9.76
C HIS A 325 -1.58 -3.58 -10.10
N GLU A 326 -0.78 -3.20 -9.09
CA GLU A 326 0.55 -2.58 -9.26
C GLU A 326 0.48 -1.19 -9.91
N GLY A 327 -0.70 -0.57 -9.90
CA GLY A 327 -0.96 0.78 -10.38
C GLY A 327 -0.81 1.86 -9.31
N THR A 328 -1.04 3.10 -9.73
CA THR A 328 -1.07 4.27 -8.84
C THR A 328 -2.42 4.97 -8.92
N ILE A 329 -2.87 5.57 -7.81
CA ILE A 329 -4.07 6.40 -7.77
C ILE A 329 -3.75 7.75 -7.13
N SER A 330 -4.28 8.82 -7.68
CA SER A 330 -4.05 10.18 -7.21
C SER A 330 -5.27 11.07 -7.47
N VAL A 331 -5.30 12.24 -6.84
CA VAL A 331 -6.31 13.27 -7.06
C VAL A 331 -5.68 14.65 -7.07
N LYS A 332 -6.17 15.53 -7.90
CA LYS A 332 -5.76 16.94 -7.96
C LYS A 332 -6.95 17.85 -8.22
N ASN A 333 -6.94 19.04 -7.62
CA ASN A 333 -7.88 20.10 -7.96
C ASN A 333 -7.49 20.73 -9.30
N LEU A 334 -8.49 21.06 -10.09
CA LEU A 334 -8.34 21.75 -11.37
C LEU A 334 -8.57 23.26 -11.20
N LYS A 335 -8.06 24.04 -12.14
CA LYS A 335 -8.31 25.47 -12.24
C LYS A 335 -9.31 25.72 -13.40
N PRO A 336 -10.31 26.60 -13.25
CA PRO A 336 -10.57 27.44 -12.07
C PRO A 336 -11.25 26.71 -10.93
N LYS A 337 -11.93 25.57 -11.15
CA LYS A 337 -12.63 24.73 -10.16
C LYS A 337 -12.75 23.28 -10.67
N GLY A 338 -13.14 22.37 -9.75
CA GLY A 338 -13.30 20.95 -10.05
C GLY A 338 -12.13 20.11 -9.58
N CYS A 339 -12.21 18.79 -9.79
CA CYS A 339 -11.10 17.89 -9.51
C CYS A 339 -10.92 16.83 -10.60
N CYS A 340 -9.75 16.19 -10.57
CA CYS A 340 -9.40 15.07 -11.41
C CYS A 340 -8.89 13.94 -10.52
N PHE A 341 -9.63 12.85 -10.49
CA PHE A 341 -9.15 11.56 -9.97
C PHE A 341 -8.48 10.82 -11.11
N GLN A 342 -7.30 10.27 -10.85
CA GLN A 342 -6.50 9.56 -11.85
C GLN A 342 -5.97 8.27 -11.27
N PHE A 343 -6.03 7.18 -12.04
CA PHE A 343 -5.29 5.95 -11.72
C PHE A 343 -4.61 5.38 -12.97
N THR A 344 -3.61 4.51 -12.74
CA THR A 344 -2.83 3.89 -13.82
C THR A 344 -2.86 2.38 -13.69
N LEU A 345 -2.82 1.68 -14.82
CA LEU A 345 -2.62 0.24 -14.92
C LEU A 345 -1.51 -0.03 -15.94
N MET A 346 -0.70 -1.06 -15.71
CA MET A 346 0.30 -1.50 -16.69
C MET A 346 -0.40 -2.12 -17.90
N MET A 347 0.02 -1.73 -19.09
CA MET A 347 -0.36 -2.40 -20.35
C MET A 347 0.62 -3.55 -20.59
N GLU A 348 0.20 -4.59 -21.29
CA GLU A 348 1.13 -5.62 -21.77
C GLU A 348 2.07 -5.01 -22.80
N GLU A 349 3.37 -5.31 -22.72
CA GLU A 349 4.27 -5.03 -23.84
C GLU A 349 3.82 -5.90 -25.00
N GLU A 350 3.51 -5.30 -26.16
CA GLU A 350 3.41 -6.05 -27.41
C GLU A 350 4.76 -6.76 -27.61
N ASN A 351 4.81 -8.05 -27.28
CA ASN A 351 5.90 -8.90 -27.77
C ASN A 351 5.75 -8.94 -29.30
N ASN A 352 6.44 -8.03 -29.96
CA ASN A 352 6.77 -8.14 -31.38
C ASN A 352 7.70 -9.35 -31.55
N GLU A 353 7.16 -10.56 -31.43
CA GLU A 353 7.77 -11.74 -32.01
C GLU A 353 7.54 -11.67 -33.52
N GLN A 354 8.56 -11.14 -34.20
CA GLN A 354 8.77 -11.34 -35.64
C GLN A 354 9.29 -12.74 -35.92
#